data_3e3a6f0d3c7f02dc642bc4a869385d54
#
_entry.id   3e3a6f0d3c7f02dc642bc4a869385d54
#
_cell.length_a   1.000
_cell.length_b   1.000
_cell.length_c   1.000
_cell.angle_alpha   90.00
_cell.angle_beta   90.00
_cell.angle_gamma   90.00
#
_symmetry.space_group_name_H-M   'P 1'
#
loop_
_entity.id
_entity.type
_entity.pdbx_description
1 polymer ?
#
loop_
_entity_poly.entity_id
_entity_poly.type
_entity_poly.pdbx_seq_one_letter_code
_entity_poly.pdbx_strand_id
1 'polypeptide(L)'
;MTSALRVCVPYGAGVIRVLALLVTLSSASLLGQQTAPAAPAGTPPPDKALDALLPLPADAHVAQSIRLGGRTLNYTATVGTLPTYGSDGKKTGEVVFTAYTMDGPERPVTFALNGGPGAASVYLNLGAIGPKRVAVGDEGDSPSVPATLVDNPGTWLDFTDLVFIDPIGTGFSRSLQGAEPTKRDFYTTENDIQYLSRILYDWLLKNRRLQSRKYLVGESYGGYRAPRMTHYLQAQLGVAMNGVVAVSPYLTPTIDEGADLSPVPWIVTLPSIAAANLERQHKLSEESMAPVIAYARGEYAVDLLKGRSDPTTTARIVDRVTELTGLDKAFVRRAGGRIEIGAYLREVFREQGKIGSVYDSNVSSFDPFPFSPSQRSSDPLLESIIAPTTTAMVDFVTRTVGWNVNARYYALSYDVNGQWDRDSGALRSGAVTDLREAVAADSKLRVLIVHGWNDLSCPFMGSILAVDQMPVMGDPSRVSVREYPGGHMFYSRPDSQAALRKDVQAMYAKH
;
A
#
# COMPACT_ATOMS: atom_id res chain seq x y z
N MET A 1 25.92 -53.35 -30.90
CA MET A 1 25.22 -54.63 -30.75
C MET A 1 23.93 -54.32 -29.99
N THR A 2 22.88 -54.13 -30.72
CA THR A 2 21.68 -54.95 -30.93
C THR A 2 20.87 -55.17 -29.64
N SER A 3 19.58 -54.89 -29.50
CA SER A 3 18.47 -54.97 -30.44
C SER A 3 17.21 -54.39 -29.78
N ALA A 4 16.41 -53.74 -30.60
CA ALA A 4 15.04 -53.35 -30.31
C ALA A 4 14.08 -54.54 -30.38
N LEU A 5 12.93 -54.48 -29.67
CA LEU A 5 11.74 -55.17 -30.15
C LEU A 5 10.47 -54.41 -29.77
N ARG A 6 9.78 -53.94 -30.81
CA ARG A 6 8.37 -53.57 -30.82
C ARG A 6 7.51 -54.82 -30.89
N VAL A 7 6.32 -54.85 -30.25
CA VAL A 7 5.21 -55.65 -30.72
C VAL A 7 3.92 -54.87 -30.67
N CYS A 8 3.19 -54.91 -31.78
CA CYS A 8 1.90 -54.28 -32.07
C CYS A 8 0.70 -55.15 -31.69
N VAL A 9 -0.40 -54.47 -31.60
CA VAL A 9 -1.85 -54.76 -31.52
C VAL A 9 -2.33 -56.00 -32.34
N PRO A 10 -3.47 -56.63 -32.03
CA PRO A 10 -4.67 -56.26 -32.80
C PRO A 10 -6.05 -56.21 -32.06
N TYR A 11 -6.94 -55.55 -32.74
CA TYR A 11 -8.39 -55.37 -32.64
C TYR A 11 -9.22 -56.65 -32.41
N GLY A 12 -10.39 -56.49 -31.74
CA GLY A 12 -11.48 -57.43 -31.77
C GLY A 12 -12.79 -56.75 -31.30
N ALA A 13 -13.72 -56.58 -32.22
CA ALA A 13 -15.03 -55.99 -32.01
C ALA A 13 -16.02 -56.98 -31.40
N GLY A 14 -16.91 -56.51 -30.53
CA GLY A 14 -18.08 -57.25 -30.02
C GLY A 14 -19.13 -56.31 -29.50
N VAL A 15 -20.20 -56.14 -30.29
CA VAL A 15 -21.42 -55.36 -29.95
C VAL A 15 -22.31 -56.19 -29.06
N ILE A 16 -22.65 -55.70 -27.86
CA ILE A 16 -23.86 -56.14 -27.13
C ILE A 16 -24.56 -54.85 -26.63
N ARG A 17 -25.78 -54.64 -27.16
CA ARG A 17 -26.71 -53.63 -26.64
C ARG A 17 -27.39 -54.22 -25.37
N VAL A 18 -27.28 -53.48 -24.27
CA VAL A 18 -28.17 -53.63 -23.12
C VAL A 18 -28.66 -52.24 -22.73
N LEU A 19 -29.97 -52.09 -22.79
CA LEU A 19 -30.74 -50.94 -22.34
C LEU A 19 -30.68 -50.90 -20.80
N ALA A 20 -30.20 -49.81 -20.23
CA ALA A 20 -30.34 -49.56 -18.79
C ALA A 20 -30.67 -48.11 -18.52
N LEU A 21 -31.71 -47.97 -17.75
CA LEU A 21 -32.39 -46.79 -17.23
C LEU A 21 -31.43 -45.68 -16.76
N LEU A 22 -31.65 -44.49 -17.25
CA LEU A 22 -31.07 -43.24 -16.71
C LEU A 22 -31.72 -42.92 -15.35
N VAL A 23 -31.00 -43.10 -14.27
CA VAL A 23 -31.23 -42.38 -13.02
C VAL A 23 -30.13 -41.32 -12.94
N THR A 24 -30.48 -40.07 -13.23
CA THR A 24 -29.61 -38.92 -13.06
C THR A 24 -29.54 -38.57 -11.57
N LEU A 25 -28.49 -39.05 -10.90
CA LEU A 25 -28.03 -38.49 -9.64
C LEU A 25 -27.08 -37.34 -9.99
N SER A 26 -27.59 -36.12 -9.91
CA SER A 26 -26.79 -34.91 -9.96
C SER A 26 -25.95 -34.82 -8.68
N SER A 27 -24.72 -35.32 -8.71
CA SER A 27 -23.71 -35.01 -7.72
C SER A 27 -23.22 -33.58 -8.01
N ALA A 28 -23.80 -32.59 -7.33
CA ALA A 28 -23.28 -31.26 -7.24
C ALA A 28 -21.93 -31.31 -6.52
N SER A 29 -20.85 -31.21 -7.27
CA SER A 29 -19.53 -30.94 -6.74
C SER A 29 -19.55 -29.54 -6.14
N LEU A 30 -19.64 -29.42 -4.83
CA LEU A 30 -19.35 -28.21 -4.08
C LEU A 30 -17.83 -27.95 -4.17
N LEU A 31 -17.41 -27.35 -5.27
CA LEU A 31 -16.18 -26.57 -5.31
C LEU A 31 -16.44 -25.34 -4.45
N GLY A 32 -15.84 -25.29 -3.27
CA GLY A 32 -15.85 -24.12 -2.43
C GLY A 32 -15.17 -22.96 -3.17
N GLN A 33 -15.98 -22.13 -3.81
CA GLN A 33 -15.56 -20.78 -4.13
C GLN A 33 -15.29 -20.09 -2.80
N GLN A 34 -14.03 -19.77 -2.54
CA GLN A 34 -13.67 -18.75 -1.59
C GLN A 34 -14.22 -17.43 -2.16
N THR A 35 -15.43 -17.10 -1.75
CA THR A 35 -15.97 -15.77 -1.98
C THR A 35 -15.10 -14.80 -1.19
N ALA A 36 -14.52 -13.84 -1.89
CA ALA A 36 -13.95 -12.64 -1.28
C ALA A 36 -14.92 -12.13 -0.19
N PRO A 37 -14.42 -11.59 0.94
CA PRO A 37 -15.27 -11.11 2.00
C PRO A 37 -16.31 -10.16 1.40
N ALA A 38 -17.60 -10.50 1.63
CA ALA A 38 -18.68 -9.66 1.20
C ALA A 38 -18.46 -8.26 1.78
N ALA A 39 -18.49 -7.24 0.92
CA ALA A 39 -18.47 -5.86 1.36
C ALA A 39 -19.51 -5.67 2.47
N PRO A 40 -19.22 -4.85 3.51
CA PRO A 40 -20.14 -4.61 4.61
C PRO A 40 -21.50 -4.18 4.04
N ALA A 41 -22.56 -4.78 4.55
CA ALA A 41 -23.92 -4.56 4.08
C ALA A 41 -24.25 -3.05 4.14
N GLY A 42 -24.45 -2.45 2.95
CA GLY A 42 -25.29 -1.30 2.80
C GLY A 42 -24.79 0.04 3.29
N THR A 43 -23.68 0.54 2.72
CA THR A 43 -23.65 1.99 2.49
C THR A 43 -24.65 2.25 1.34
N PRO A 44 -25.68 3.12 1.51
CA PRO A 44 -26.54 3.47 0.38
C PRO A 44 -25.65 3.94 -0.78
N PRO A 45 -25.99 3.60 -2.03
CA PRO A 45 -25.20 4.06 -3.16
C PRO A 45 -25.10 5.59 -3.05
N PRO A 46 -23.88 6.16 -3.09
CA PRO A 46 -23.72 7.60 -3.06
C PRO A 46 -24.56 8.19 -4.19
N ASP A 47 -25.11 9.35 -3.94
CA ASP A 47 -25.88 10.09 -4.95
C ASP A 47 -24.91 10.58 -6.04
N LYS A 48 -24.43 9.61 -6.85
CA LYS A 48 -23.42 9.79 -7.90
C LYS A 48 -23.88 10.79 -8.98
N ALA A 49 -25.17 11.12 -9.00
CA ALA A 49 -25.72 12.03 -9.97
C ALA A 49 -25.46 13.50 -9.63
N LEU A 50 -25.45 13.87 -8.37
CA LEU A 50 -25.23 15.26 -7.94
C LEU A 50 -23.75 15.66 -7.98
N ASP A 51 -22.85 14.80 -7.48
CA ASP A 51 -21.42 15.08 -7.47
C ASP A 51 -20.79 15.18 -8.87
N ALA A 52 -21.38 14.53 -9.87
CA ALA A 52 -20.88 14.54 -11.26
C ALA A 52 -21.32 15.76 -12.08
N LEU A 53 -22.32 16.52 -11.62
CA LEU A 53 -22.95 17.57 -12.41
C LEU A 53 -22.40 18.98 -12.13
N LEU A 54 -21.83 19.21 -10.95
CA LEU A 54 -21.32 20.53 -10.60
C LEU A 54 -19.84 20.67 -10.98
N PRO A 55 -19.44 21.78 -11.65
CA PRO A 55 -18.05 22.00 -11.96
C PRO A 55 -17.21 22.16 -10.68
N LEU A 56 -15.99 21.63 -10.69
CA LEU A 56 -15.03 21.91 -9.62
C LEU A 56 -14.64 23.40 -9.66
N PRO A 57 -14.38 24.05 -8.49
CA PRO A 57 -13.96 25.43 -8.44
C PRO A 57 -12.62 25.67 -9.15
N ALA A 58 -12.35 26.91 -9.52
CA ALA A 58 -11.02 27.32 -9.95
C ALA A 58 -9.99 27.13 -8.82
N ASP A 59 -8.70 27.05 -9.19
CA ASP A 59 -7.62 26.92 -8.20
C ASP A 59 -7.71 28.04 -7.13
N ALA A 60 -7.58 27.64 -5.87
CA ALA A 60 -7.56 28.55 -4.73
C ALA A 60 -6.19 28.52 -4.04
N HIS A 61 -5.75 29.68 -3.56
CA HIS A 61 -4.45 29.88 -2.93
C HIS A 61 -4.59 30.67 -1.64
N VAL A 62 -3.90 30.25 -0.57
CA VAL A 62 -3.88 30.96 0.70
C VAL A 62 -2.49 30.95 1.31
N ALA A 63 -2.05 32.13 1.81
CA ALA A 63 -0.82 32.21 2.59
C ALA A 63 -1.04 31.60 3.98
N GLN A 64 -0.14 30.76 4.40
CA GLN A 64 -0.16 30.02 5.66
C GLN A 64 1.20 30.05 6.34
N SER A 65 1.25 29.67 7.59
CA SER A 65 2.50 29.47 8.32
C SER A 65 2.43 28.30 9.27
N ILE A 66 3.60 27.74 9.56
CA ILE A 66 3.78 26.73 10.63
C ILE A 66 5.02 27.05 11.45
N ARG A 67 5.08 26.53 12.66
CA ARG A 67 6.26 26.55 13.51
C ARG A 67 6.98 25.22 13.44
N LEU A 68 8.27 25.25 13.04
CA LEU A 68 9.12 24.08 12.95
C LEU A 68 10.48 24.36 13.56
N GLY A 69 10.87 23.63 14.60
CA GLY A 69 12.17 23.80 15.25
C GLY A 69 12.45 25.22 15.74
N GLY A 70 11.45 25.90 16.28
CA GLY A 70 11.56 27.29 16.76
C GLY A 70 11.48 28.36 15.66
N ARG A 71 11.44 27.99 14.37
CA ARG A 71 11.32 28.91 13.22
C ARG A 71 9.88 28.91 12.70
N THR A 72 9.46 30.05 12.15
CA THR A 72 8.21 30.16 11.38
C THR A 72 8.55 29.94 9.90
N LEU A 73 7.84 28.97 9.28
CA LEU A 73 7.89 28.75 7.84
C LEU A 73 6.61 29.34 7.23
N ASN A 74 6.77 30.30 6.33
CA ASN A 74 5.66 30.87 5.57
C ASN A 74 5.57 30.14 4.22
N TYR A 75 4.37 29.76 3.83
CA TYR A 75 4.12 29.00 2.60
C TYR A 75 2.76 29.37 1.98
N THR A 76 2.58 29.00 0.73
CA THR A 76 1.31 29.08 0.04
C THR A 76 0.70 27.66 -0.02
N ALA A 77 -0.51 27.51 0.50
CA ALA A 77 -1.33 26.31 0.27
C ALA A 77 -2.21 26.56 -0.96
N THR A 78 -2.19 25.62 -1.88
CA THR A 78 -2.97 25.64 -3.13
C THR A 78 -3.81 24.38 -3.23
N VAL A 79 -5.10 24.52 -3.54
CA VAL A 79 -5.93 23.43 -4.02
C VAL A 79 -6.33 23.73 -5.45
N GLY A 80 -6.11 22.81 -6.36
CA GLY A 80 -6.36 23.03 -7.77
C GLY A 80 -6.67 21.74 -8.52
N THR A 81 -6.98 21.90 -9.81
CA THR A 81 -7.34 20.79 -10.69
C THR A 81 -6.48 20.72 -11.93
N LEU A 82 -6.26 19.49 -12.39
CA LEU A 82 -5.65 19.17 -13.68
C LEU A 82 -6.56 18.24 -14.47
N PRO A 83 -6.80 18.50 -15.74
CA PRO A 83 -7.65 17.66 -16.58
C PRO A 83 -6.92 16.40 -17.07
N THR A 84 -7.65 15.31 -17.25
CA THR A 84 -7.22 14.19 -18.08
C THR A 84 -7.93 14.24 -19.43
N TYR A 85 -7.30 13.69 -20.46
CA TYR A 85 -7.84 13.68 -21.82
C TYR A 85 -7.78 12.28 -22.41
N GLY A 86 -8.82 11.92 -23.15
CA GLY A 86 -8.84 10.72 -23.97
C GLY A 86 -8.03 10.89 -25.26
N SER A 87 -7.86 9.81 -25.99
CA SER A 87 -7.16 9.81 -27.30
C SER A 87 -7.84 10.69 -28.36
N ASP A 88 -9.13 10.99 -28.18
CA ASP A 88 -9.90 11.89 -29.04
C ASP A 88 -9.77 13.38 -28.63
N GLY A 89 -8.93 13.68 -27.64
CA GLY A 89 -8.72 15.03 -27.13
C GLY A 89 -9.82 15.56 -26.21
N LYS A 90 -10.84 14.79 -25.91
CA LYS A 90 -11.89 15.20 -24.98
C LYS A 90 -11.44 15.03 -23.54
N LYS A 91 -11.90 15.94 -22.68
CA LYS A 91 -11.69 15.87 -21.24
C LYS A 91 -12.41 14.66 -20.65
N THR A 92 -11.69 13.76 -20.01
CA THR A 92 -12.20 12.49 -19.46
C THR A 92 -12.28 12.48 -17.94
N GLY A 93 -11.54 13.39 -17.28
CA GLY A 93 -11.52 13.47 -15.82
C GLY A 93 -10.92 14.75 -15.30
N GLU A 94 -11.02 14.93 -14.00
CA GLU A 94 -10.46 16.03 -13.22
C GLU A 94 -9.72 15.47 -12.02
N VAL A 95 -8.41 15.69 -11.98
CA VAL A 95 -7.54 15.28 -10.87
C VAL A 95 -7.29 16.47 -9.97
N VAL A 96 -7.66 16.35 -8.71
CA VAL A 96 -7.45 17.38 -7.69
C VAL A 96 -6.09 17.17 -7.03
N PHE A 97 -5.39 18.25 -6.78
CA PHE A 97 -4.14 18.25 -6.03
C PHE A 97 -4.16 19.30 -4.92
N THR A 98 -3.40 19.02 -3.86
CA THR A 98 -3.06 19.99 -2.82
C THR A 98 -1.55 20.22 -2.86
N ALA A 99 -1.14 21.47 -2.99
CA ALA A 99 0.28 21.82 -3.03
C ALA A 99 0.64 22.82 -1.92
N TYR A 100 1.83 22.65 -1.37
CA TYR A 100 2.42 23.56 -0.40
C TYR A 100 3.76 24.01 -0.94
N THR A 101 3.89 25.31 -1.23
CA THR A 101 5.07 25.90 -1.85
C THR A 101 5.61 27.05 -1.02
N MET A 102 6.93 27.17 -0.97
CA MET A 102 7.62 28.29 -0.36
C MET A 102 8.38 29.08 -1.43
N ASP A 103 8.65 30.35 -1.15
CA ASP A 103 9.48 31.17 -2.04
C ASP A 103 10.91 30.63 -2.15
N GLY A 104 11.44 30.67 -3.37
CA GLY A 104 12.80 30.23 -3.67
C GLY A 104 12.91 29.56 -5.04
N PRO A 105 13.85 30.03 -5.91
CA PRO A 105 13.86 29.59 -7.33
C PRO A 105 14.32 28.14 -7.55
N GLU A 106 15.03 27.54 -6.61
CA GLU A 106 15.68 26.22 -6.80
C GLU A 106 15.20 25.16 -5.80
N ARG A 107 14.06 25.38 -5.18
CA ARG A 107 13.55 24.39 -4.24
C ARG A 107 13.21 23.07 -4.94
N PRO A 108 13.55 21.91 -4.35
CA PRO A 108 13.05 20.64 -4.84
C PRO A 108 11.52 20.60 -4.81
N VAL A 109 10.93 19.72 -5.60
CA VAL A 109 9.50 19.40 -5.54
C VAL A 109 9.30 17.92 -5.29
N THR A 110 8.44 17.59 -4.37
CA THR A 110 8.07 16.22 -3.97
C THR A 110 6.61 15.98 -4.28
N PHE A 111 6.35 15.02 -5.13
CA PHE A 111 5.00 14.52 -5.40
C PHE A 111 4.70 13.33 -4.49
N ALA A 112 3.52 13.30 -3.91
CA ALA A 112 3.12 12.26 -2.96
C ALA A 112 1.78 11.64 -3.35
N LEU A 113 1.71 10.29 -3.31
CA LEU A 113 0.52 9.50 -3.59
C LEU A 113 0.36 8.39 -2.57
N ASN A 114 -0.83 8.32 -1.95
CA ASN A 114 -1.23 7.12 -1.23
C ASN A 114 -1.64 6.00 -2.19
N GLY A 115 -1.97 4.85 -1.64
CA GLY A 115 -2.23 3.62 -2.37
C GLY A 115 -3.69 3.20 -2.43
N GLY A 116 -4.00 2.10 -1.82
CA GLY A 116 -5.27 1.40 -1.86
C GLY A 116 -5.22 0.19 -2.81
N PRO A 117 -5.47 0.29 -4.13
CA PRO A 117 -5.97 1.46 -4.87
C PRO A 117 -7.30 1.98 -4.31
N GLY A 118 -7.51 3.30 -4.45
CA GLY A 118 -8.71 3.97 -3.95
C GLY A 118 -8.48 4.90 -2.76
N ALA A 119 -7.24 5.08 -2.27
CA ALA A 119 -6.92 6.07 -1.25
C ALA A 119 -6.54 7.43 -1.87
N ALA A 120 -7.09 8.50 -1.31
CA ALA A 120 -6.61 9.86 -1.54
C ALA A 120 -5.25 10.07 -0.87
N SER A 121 -4.47 11.04 -1.32
CA SER A 121 -3.14 11.32 -0.77
C SER A 121 -3.15 12.02 0.60
N VAL A 122 -4.30 12.04 1.25
CA VAL A 122 -4.55 12.71 2.52
C VAL A 122 -3.79 12.09 3.69
N TYR A 123 -3.52 10.79 3.68
CA TYR A 123 -2.80 10.13 4.76
C TYR A 123 -1.33 10.54 4.79
N LEU A 124 -0.68 10.65 3.63
CA LEU A 124 0.64 11.27 3.54
C LEU A 124 0.59 12.77 3.83
N ASN A 125 -0.45 13.47 3.37
CA ASN A 125 -0.62 14.91 3.57
C ASN A 125 -0.80 15.26 5.05
N LEU A 126 -1.89 14.80 5.65
CA LEU A 126 -2.29 15.17 7.01
C LEU A 126 -1.82 14.18 8.10
N GLY A 127 -1.10 13.14 7.72
CA GLY A 127 -0.55 12.16 8.65
C GLY A 127 0.97 12.14 8.71
N ALA A 128 1.65 12.30 7.56
CA ALA A 128 3.08 12.05 7.47
C ALA A 128 3.90 13.34 7.25
N ILE A 129 3.83 13.92 6.03
CA ILE A 129 4.83 14.86 5.52
C ILE A 129 4.34 16.28 5.23
N GLY A 130 3.02 16.48 5.19
CA GLY A 130 2.45 17.82 4.97
C GLY A 130 2.71 18.78 6.13
N PRO A 131 2.43 20.09 5.95
CA PRO A 131 2.73 21.10 6.96
C PRO A 131 1.84 21.00 8.22
N LYS A 132 0.65 20.47 8.08
CA LYS A 132 -0.29 20.23 9.18
C LYS A 132 -0.55 18.74 9.33
N ARG A 133 -0.90 18.32 10.55
CA ARG A 133 -1.33 16.94 10.81
C ARG A 133 -2.64 16.93 11.60
N VAL A 134 -3.39 15.86 11.43
CA VAL A 134 -4.58 15.60 12.26
C VAL A 134 -4.12 15.25 13.67
N ALA A 135 -4.59 16.00 14.64
CA ALA A 135 -4.53 15.63 16.05
C ALA A 135 -5.87 14.97 16.41
N VAL A 136 -5.84 13.68 16.61
CA VAL A 136 -6.93 12.93 17.22
C VAL A 136 -6.58 12.85 18.69
N GLY A 137 -7.34 13.48 19.59
CA GLY A 137 -7.12 13.60 21.05
C GLY A 137 -6.12 12.64 21.73
N ASP A 138 -5.95 12.73 23.01
CA ASP A 138 -4.95 11.92 23.73
C ASP A 138 -5.19 10.40 23.63
N GLU A 139 -6.42 9.97 23.32
CA GLU A 139 -6.80 8.57 23.18
C GLU A 139 -6.81 8.08 21.72
N GLY A 140 -6.74 8.98 20.72
CA GLY A 140 -6.40 8.74 19.31
C GLY A 140 -7.20 7.69 18.51
N ASP A 141 -8.18 7.04 19.15
CA ASP A 141 -8.78 5.80 18.70
C ASP A 141 -10.31 5.92 18.41
N SER A 142 -10.88 7.11 18.63
CA SER A 142 -12.33 7.28 18.40
C SER A 142 -12.62 8.14 17.17
N PRO A 143 -13.31 7.61 16.16
CA PRO A 143 -13.69 8.36 14.95
C PRO A 143 -14.65 9.53 15.23
N SER A 144 -15.26 9.59 16.39
CA SER A 144 -16.19 10.66 16.80
C SER A 144 -15.50 11.86 17.46
N VAL A 145 -14.21 11.77 17.78
CA VAL A 145 -13.46 12.91 18.34
C VAL A 145 -13.28 13.96 17.26
N PRO A 146 -13.57 15.26 17.54
CA PRO A 146 -13.34 16.32 16.57
C PRO A 146 -11.88 16.38 16.14
N ALA A 147 -11.64 16.20 14.85
CA ALA A 147 -10.31 16.29 14.27
C ALA A 147 -9.86 17.74 14.18
N THR A 148 -8.73 18.07 14.80
CA THR A 148 -8.10 19.40 14.68
C THR A 148 -6.80 19.28 13.92
N LEU A 149 -6.46 20.33 13.14
CA LEU A 149 -5.17 20.41 12.47
C LEU A 149 -4.17 21.18 13.32
N VAL A 150 -3.04 20.55 13.57
CA VAL A 150 -1.90 21.15 14.29
C VAL A 150 -0.67 21.20 13.40
N ASP A 151 0.33 22.00 13.78
CA ASP A 151 1.59 22.04 13.07
C ASP A 151 2.27 20.67 13.10
N ASN A 152 2.77 20.21 11.95
CA ASN A 152 3.40 18.92 11.83
C ASN A 152 4.93 19.01 12.02
N PRO A 153 5.50 18.51 13.14
CA PRO A 153 6.95 18.52 13.34
C PRO A 153 7.70 17.62 12.36
N GLY A 154 7.00 16.65 11.76
CA GLY A 154 7.54 15.74 10.75
C GLY A 154 7.50 16.27 9.33
N THR A 155 7.01 17.48 9.10
CA THR A 155 6.87 18.02 7.74
C THR A 155 8.20 18.09 6.99
N TRP A 156 8.13 17.89 5.67
CA TRP A 156 9.27 18.05 4.77
C TRP A 156 9.31 19.43 4.09
N LEU A 157 8.37 20.30 4.42
CA LEU A 157 8.22 21.57 3.73
C LEU A 157 9.44 22.49 3.82
N ASP A 158 10.28 22.37 4.85
CA ASP A 158 11.48 23.19 5.01
C ASP A 158 12.61 22.87 4.00
N PHE A 159 12.61 21.67 3.39
CA PHE A 159 13.62 21.29 2.40
C PHE A 159 13.07 20.96 1.00
N THR A 160 11.76 20.86 0.82
CA THR A 160 11.11 20.60 -0.48
C THR A 160 9.71 21.20 -0.51
N ASP A 161 9.23 21.60 -1.70
CA ASP A 161 7.82 21.85 -1.90
C ASP A 161 7.07 20.52 -2.01
N LEU A 162 5.80 20.50 -1.60
CA LEU A 162 5.00 19.28 -1.52
C LEU A 162 3.77 19.36 -2.43
N VAL A 163 3.51 18.30 -3.18
CA VAL A 163 2.34 18.18 -4.06
C VAL A 163 1.68 16.83 -3.83
N PHE A 164 0.49 16.84 -3.27
CA PHE A 164 -0.33 15.66 -3.03
C PHE A 164 -1.36 15.54 -4.13
N ILE A 165 -1.37 14.41 -4.84
CA ILE A 165 -2.26 14.14 -5.97
C ILE A 165 -3.28 13.09 -5.56
N ASP A 166 -4.56 13.39 -5.69
CA ASP A 166 -5.62 12.43 -5.47
C ASP A 166 -5.96 11.72 -6.79
N PRO A 167 -5.76 10.40 -6.92
CA PRO A 167 -6.14 9.66 -8.12
C PRO A 167 -7.64 9.75 -8.42
N ILE A 168 -8.04 9.53 -9.68
CA ILE A 168 -9.46 9.54 -10.09
C ILE A 168 -10.28 8.57 -9.22
N GLY A 169 -11.41 9.08 -8.70
CA GLY A 169 -12.30 8.35 -7.80
C GLY A 169 -11.92 8.44 -6.31
N THR A 170 -10.89 9.22 -5.98
CA THR A 170 -10.45 9.51 -4.61
C THR A 170 -10.41 11.01 -4.34
N GLY A 171 -10.42 11.40 -3.07
CA GLY A 171 -10.49 12.81 -2.72
C GLY A 171 -11.70 13.49 -3.37
N PHE A 172 -11.48 14.58 -4.05
CA PHE A 172 -12.47 15.24 -4.92
C PHE A 172 -12.23 14.94 -6.41
N SER A 173 -11.22 14.14 -6.75
CA SER A 173 -10.91 13.77 -8.13
C SER A 173 -11.98 12.87 -8.72
N ARG A 174 -12.37 13.10 -9.97
CA ARG A 174 -13.50 12.43 -10.58
C ARG A 174 -13.32 12.16 -12.07
N SER A 175 -13.91 11.06 -12.53
CA SER A 175 -14.13 10.81 -13.94
C SER A 175 -15.34 11.64 -14.45
N LEU A 176 -15.26 12.07 -15.69
CA LEU A 176 -16.36 12.71 -16.42
C LEU A 176 -17.01 11.73 -17.40
N GLN A 177 -16.71 10.45 -17.27
CA GLN A 177 -17.19 9.37 -18.14
C GLN A 177 -18.19 8.48 -17.40
N GLY A 178 -18.91 7.63 -18.14
CA GLY A 178 -19.74 6.58 -17.56
C GLY A 178 -18.89 5.50 -16.84
N ALA A 179 -19.55 4.59 -16.14
CA ALA A 179 -18.89 3.60 -15.28
C ALA A 179 -17.87 2.71 -16.04
N GLU A 180 -18.26 2.12 -17.17
CA GLU A 180 -17.38 1.21 -17.91
C GLU A 180 -16.16 1.91 -18.53
N PRO A 181 -16.28 3.08 -19.20
CA PRO A 181 -15.11 3.85 -19.62
C PRO A 181 -14.23 4.28 -18.44
N THR A 182 -14.81 4.67 -17.31
CA THR A 182 -14.05 5.04 -16.12
C THR A 182 -13.19 3.88 -15.62
N LYS A 183 -13.78 2.68 -15.50
CA LYS A 183 -13.05 1.48 -15.08
C LYS A 183 -11.90 1.17 -16.05
N ARG A 184 -12.18 1.16 -17.34
CA ARG A 184 -11.19 0.87 -18.38
C ARG A 184 -10.04 1.87 -18.38
N ASP A 185 -10.34 3.17 -18.27
CA ASP A 185 -9.36 4.25 -18.50
C ASP A 185 -8.60 4.66 -17.23
N PHE A 186 -9.11 4.34 -16.02
CA PHE A 186 -8.52 4.79 -14.76
C PHE A 186 -8.27 3.70 -13.73
N TYR A 187 -9.03 2.59 -13.75
CA TYR A 187 -8.96 1.57 -12.69
C TYR A 187 -8.21 0.32 -13.14
N THR A 188 -7.19 0.52 -13.97
CA THR A 188 -6.22 -0.50 -14.34
C THR A 188 -4.82 -0.04 -13.96
N THR A 189 -3.94 -0.97 -13.65
CA THR A 189 -2.57 -0.65 -13.24
C THR A 189 -1.82 0.16 -14.29
N GLU A 190 -1.94 -0.21 -15.56
CA GLU A 190 -1.20 0.43 -16.65
C GLU A 190 -1.68 1.88 -16.86
N ASN A 191 -2.98 2.08 -16.99
CA ASN A 191 -3.53 3.41 -17.25
C ASN A 191 -3.36 4.35 -16.03
N ASP A 192 -3.42 3.79 -14.82
CA ASP A 192 -3.14 4.52 -13.57
C ASP A 192 -1.73 5.14 -13.59
N ILE A 193 -0.72 4.37 -13.96
CA ILE A 193 0.66 4.86 -14.09
C ILE A 193 0.77 5.93 -15.18
N GLN A 194 0.14 5.71 -16.34
CA GLN A 194 0.22 6.62 -17.46
C GLN A 194 -0.43 7.97 -17.17
N TYR A 195 -1.71 7.99 -16.71
CA TYR A 195 -2.38 9.26 -16.49
C TYR A 195 -1.81 10.02 -15.28
N LEU A 196 -1.43 9.34 -14.18
CA LEU A 196 -0.81 10.01 -13.04
C LEU A 196 0.56 10.60 -13.39
N SER A 197 1.36 9.89 -14.18
CA SER A 197 2.63 10.45 -14.69
C SER A 197 2.39 11.69 -15.56
N ARG A 198 1.34 11.66 -16.39
CA ARG A 198 0.96 12.83 -17.20
C ARG A 198 0.49 13.99 -16.33
N ILE A 199 -0.31 13.73 -15.29
CA ILE A 199 -0.74 14.75 -14.32
C ILE A 199 0.48 15.40 -13.62
N LEU A 200 1.46 14.61 -13.22
CA LEU A 200 2.69 15.11 -12.62
C LEU A 200 3.47 16.00 -13.60
N TYR A 201 3.60 15.57 -14.85
CA TYR A 201 4.21 16.37 -15.92
C TYR A 201 3.46 17.70 -16.15
N ASP A 202 2.13 17.66 -16.24
CA ASP A 202 1.29 18.84 -16.45
C ASP A 202 1.37 19.81 -15.27
N TRP A 203 1.48 19.31 -14.03
CA TRP A 203 1.74 20.15 -12.86
C TRP A 203 3.09 20.86 -12.95
N LEU A 204 4.15 20.14 -13.36
CA LEU A 204 5.48 20.72 -13.56
C LEU A 204 5.49 21.82 -14.63
N LEU A 205 4.76 21.62 -15.74
CA LEU A 205 4.60 22.63 -16.79
C LEU A 205 3.84 23.84 -16.29
N LYS A 206 2.66 23.64 -15.69
CA LYS A 206 1.77 24.69 -15.16
C LYS A 206 2.51 25.60 -14.19
N ASN A 207 3.36 25.02 -13.34
CA ASN A 207 4.07 25.72 -12.28
C ASN A 207 5.53 26.10 -12.68
N ARG A 208 5.96 25.84 -13.92
CA ARG A 208 7.32 26.13 -14.42
C ARG A 208 8.43 25.47 -13.60
N ARG A 209 8.20 24.21 -13.16
CA ARG A 209 9.10 23.48 -12.25
C ARG A 209 9.83 22.28 -12.92
N LEU A 210 9.88 22.23 -14.27
CA LEU A 210 10.60 21.18 -15.00
C LEU A 210 12.09 21.09 -14.65
N GLN A 211 12.72 22.20 -14.30
CA GLN A 211 14.16 22.25 -13.94
C GLN A 211 14.41 21.97 -12.44
N SER A 212 13.36 21.94 -11.60
CA SER A 212 13.53 21.62 -10.18
C SER A 212 14.01 20.17 -10.00
N ARG A 213 14.77 19.91 -8.93
CA ARG A 213 14.98 18.53 -8.47
C ARG A 213 13.63 17.92 -8.07
N LYS A 214 13.36 16.71 -8.51
CA LYS A 214 12.05 16.06 -8.40
C LYS A 214 12.14 14.76 -7.63
N TYR A 215 11.23 14.59 -6.68
CA TYR A 215 11.12 13.40 -5.85
C TYR A 215 9.69 12.87 -5.89
N LEU A 216 9.56 11.55 -5.78
CA LEU A 216 8.28 10.87 -5.75
C LEU A 216 8.16 10.05 -4.47
N VAL A 217 7.08 10.26 -3.74
CA VAL A 217 6.73 9.51 -2.52
C VAL A 217 5.48 8.71 -2.80
N GLY A 218 5.52 7.42 -2.54
CA GLY A 218 4.37 6.54 -2.65
C GLY A 218 4.21 5.67 -1.44
N GLU A 219 2.99 5.55 -0.91
CA GLU A 219 2.68 4.67 0.21
C GLU A 219 1.81 3.50 -0.24
N SER A 220 2.12 2.29 0.25
CA SER A 220 1.33 1.09 -0.05
C SER A 220 1.32 0.78 -1.56
N TYR A 221 0.15 0.70 -2.18
CA TYR A 221 0.03 0.66 -3.64
C TYR A 221 0.60 1.94 -4.31
N GLY A 222 0.68 3.08 -3.62
CA GLY A 222 1.46 4.25 -4.06
C GLY A 222 2.95 3.95 -4.14
N GLY A 223 3.47 3.11 -3.26
CA GLY A 223 4.84 2.58 -3.32
C GLY A 223 5.09 1.61 -4.49
N TYR A 224 4.04 0.95 -4.99
CA TYR A 224 4.05 0.24 -6.27
C TYR A 224 4.02 1.21 -7.47
N ARG A 225 3.23 2.30 -7.36
CA ARG A 225 3.18 3.36 -8.39
C ARG A 225 4.52 4.06 -8.57
N ALA A 226 5.18 4.43 -7.47
CA ALA A 226 6.31 5.34 -7.51
C ALA A 226 7.49 4.85 -8.38
N PRO A 227 7.97 3.60 -8.30
CA PRO A 227 8.99 3.10 -9.21
C PRO A 227 8.52 3.08 -10.68
N ARG A 228 7.30 2.64 -10.93
CA ARG A 228 6.71 2.54 -12.26
C ARG A 228 6.53 3.90 -12.93
N MET A 229 5.98 4.87 -12.17
CA MET A 229 5.88 6.26 -12.63
C MET A 229 7.26 6.86 -12.89
N THR A 230 8.26 6.56 -12.04
CA THR A 230 9.63 7.05 -12.24
C THR A 230 10.20 6.57 -13.57
N HIS A 231 10.07 5.28 -13.86
CA HIS A 231 10.52 4.72 -15.14
C HIS A 231 9.71 5.28 -16.32
N TYR A 232 8.39 5.34 -16.22
CA TYR A 232 7.52 5.90 -17.26
C TYR A 232 7.80 7.37 -17.56
N LEU A 233 7.94 8.20 -16.52
CA LEU A 233 8.30 9.62 -16.65
C LEU A 233 9.63 9.78 -17.40
N GLN A 234 10.65 9.00 -17.03
CA GLN A 234 11.97 9.05 -17.67
C GLN A 234 11.93 8.56 -19.11
N ALA A 235 11.34 7.40 -19.35
CA ALA A 235 11.39 6.72 -20.65
C ALA A 235 10.40 7.29 -21.67
N GLN A 236 9.21 7.74 -21.22
CA GLN A 236 8.12 8.16 -22.11
C GLN A 236 7.89 9.67 -22.13
N LEU A 237 8.09 10.36 -20.99
CA LEU A 237 7.80 11.77 -20.88
C LEU A 237 9.06 12.66 -20.78
N GLY A 238 10.25 12.06 -20.78
CA GLY A 238 11.52 12.78 -20.74
C GLY A 238 11.77 13.55 -19.44
N VAL A 239 11.18 13.08 -18.32
CA VAL A 239 11.32 13.71 -17.00
C VAL A 239 11.98 12.74 -16.03
N ALA A 240 13.24 12.99 -15.66
CA ALA A 240 13.95 12.19 -14.67
C ALA A 240 13.61 12.64 -13.24
N MET A 241 13.48 11.67 -12.35
CA MET A 241 13.34 11.88 -10.91
C MET A 241 14.70 11.81 -10.23
N ASN A 242 14.95 12.64 -9.22
CA ASN A 242 16.17 12.60 -8.42
C ASN A 242 16.09 11.51 -7.34
N GLY A 243 14.90 11.24 -6.82
CA GLY A 243 14.74 10.19 -5.82
C GLY A 243 13.31 9.69 -5.68
N VAL A 244 13.22 8.48 -5.13
CA VAL A 244 11.96 7.80 -4.79
C VAL A 244 11.99 7.43 -3.32
N VAL A 245 10.91 7.73 -2.61
CA VAL A 245 10.65 7.22 -1.26
C VAL A 245 9.43 6.33 -1.32
N ALA A 246 9.62 5.04 -1.11
CA ALA A 246 8.55 4.05 -1.08
C ALA A 246 8.21 3.70 0.37
N VAL A 247 7.06 4.15 0.84
CA VAL A 247 6.60 3.99 2.23
C VAL A 247 5.70 2.77 2.32
N SER A 248 6.08 1.78 3.13
CA SER A 248 5.35 0.52 3.28
C SER A 248 4.84 -0.04 1.93
N PRO A 249 5.72 -0.16 0.92
CA PRO A 249 5.29 -0.39 -0.45
C PRO A 249 4.84 -1.83 -0.69
N TYR A 250 3.83 -1.99 -1.55
CA TYR A 250 3.43 -3.25 -2.15
C TYR A 250 4.24 -3.51 -3.43
N LEU A 251 5.56 -3.78 -3.29
CA LEU A 251 6.46 -3.87 -4.45
C LEU A 251 6.24 -5.11 -5.32
N THR A 252 5.87 -6.22 -4.71
CA THR A 252 5.76 -7.52 -5.37
C THR A 252 4.44 -8.19 -5.01
N PRO A 253 3.38 -7.99 -5.82
CA PRO A 253 2.09 -8.64 -5.61
C PRO A 253 2.17 -10.17 -5.53
N THR A 254 3.13 -10.75 -6.22
CA THR A 254 3.35 -12.20 -6.30
C THR A 254 3.89 -12.84 -5.03
N ILE A 255 4.25 -12.06 -4.00
CA ILE A 255 4.68 -12.63 -2.71
C ILE A 255 3.54 -13.42 -2.04
N ASP A 256 2.30 -12.94 -2.20
CA ASP A 256 1.11 -13.57 -1.62
C ASP A 256 0.52 -14.67 -2.51
N GLU A 257 0.94 -14.74 -3.79
CA GLU A 257 0.48 -15.73 -4.74
C GLU A 257 1.24 -17.05 -4.57
N GLY A 258 0.51 -18.16 -4.59
CA GLY A 258 1.12 -19.49 -4.59
C GLY A 258 1.50 -20.04 -3.22
N ALA A 259 0.86 -19.59 -2.14
CA ALA A 259 1.07 -20.11 -0.78
C ALA A 259 0.93 -21.65 -0.69
N ASP A 260 0.18 -22.27 -1.60
CA ASP A 260 0.05 -23.72 -1.70
C ASP A 260 1.34 -24.42 -2.17
N LEU A 261 2.18 -23.72 -2.93
CA LEU A 261 3.41 -24.25 -3.51
C LEU A 261 4.68 -23.56 -2.98
N SER A 262 4.57 -22.35 -2.50
CA SER A 262 5.70 -21.51 -2.10
C SER A 262 5.79 -21.29 -0.58
N PRO A 263 6.97 -21.43 0.04
CA PRO A 263 7.16 -21.05 1.43
C PRO A 263 7.32 -19.52 1.63
N VAL A 264 7.46 -18.74 0.56
CA VAL A 264 7.79 -17.30 0.60
C VAL A 264 6.77 -16.49 1.43
N PRO A 265 5.45 -16.67 1.33
CA PRO A 265 4.50 -15.93 2.16
C PRO A 265 4.78 -16.06 3.66
N TRP A 266 5.10 -17.27 4.11
CA TRP A 266 5.41 -17.54 5.53
C TRP A 266 6.73 -16.91 5.97
N ILE A 267 7.76 -16.97 5.10
CA ILE A 267 9.07 -16.34 5.34
C ILE A 267 8.92 -14.83 5.48
N VAL A 268 8.08 -14.23 4.64
CA VAL A 268 7.87 -12.77 4.60
C VAL A 268 7.07 -12.29 5.80
N THR A 269 6.07 -13.05 6.24
CA THR A 269 5.12 -12.64 7.28
C THR A 269 5.64 -12.84 8.69
N LEU A 270 6.37 -13.94 8.96
CA LEU A 270 6.84 -14.28 10.31
C LEU A 270 7.63 -13.17 11.00
N PRO A 271 8.56 -12.46 10.34
CA PRO A 271 9.32 -11.40 11.00
C PRO A 271 8.45 -10.24 11.51
N SER A 272 7.40 -9.83 10.75
CA SER A 272 6.48 -8.78 11.20
C SER A 272 5.63 -9.21 12.39
N ILE A 273 5.17 -10.47 12.43
CA ILE A 273 4.47 -11.02 13.60
C ILE A 273 5.39 -11.06 14.84
N ALA A 274 6.63 -11.48 14.65
CA ALA A 274 7.62 -11.51 15.73
C ALA A 274 7.95 -10.09 16.23
N ALA A 275 8.08 -9.12 15.33
CA ALA A 275 8.30 -7.71 15.68
C ALA A 275 7.16 -7.17 16.55
N ALA A 276 5.92 -7.47 16.19
CA ALA A 276 4.76 -7.08 17.00
C ALA A 276 4.80 -7.68 18.42
N ASN A 277 5.23 -8.93 18.56
CA ASN A 277 5.41 -9.56 19.86
C ASN A 277 6.53 -8.89 20.67
N LEU A 278 7.67 -8.60 20.04
CA LEU A 278 8.78 -7.90 20.68
C LEU A 278 8.38 -6.48 21.11
N GLU A 279 7.60 -5.78 20.30
CA GLU A 279 7.10 -4.46 20.64
C GLU A 279 6.16 -4.49 21.86
N ARG A 280 5.22 -5.43 21.92
CA ARG A 280 4.36 -5.63 23.11
C ARG A 280 5.15 -5.93 24.38
N GLN A 281 6.34 -6.54 24.24
CA GLN A 281 7.28 -6.80 25.33
C GLN A 281 8.26 -5.63 25.61
N HIS A 282 8.17 -4.51 24.87
CA HIS A 282 9.12 -3.40 24.93
C HIS A 282 10.57 -3.79 24.64
N LYS A 283 10.77 -4.76 23.74
CA LYS A 283 12.08 -5.32 23.35
C LYS A 283 12.42 -5.12 21.87
N LEU A 284 11.55 -4.44 21.11
CA LEU A 284 11.76 -4.24 19.68
C LEU A 284 12.96 -3.32 19.44
N SER A 285 13.92 -3.80 18.68
CA SER A 285 15.10 -3.06 18.19
C SER A 285 15.68 -3.77 16.96
N GLU A 286 16.54 -3.11 16.18
CA GLU A 286 17.28 -3.75 15.08
C GLU A 286 18.09 -4.97 15.59
N GLU A 287 18.71 -4.86 16.78
CA GLU A 287 19.48 -5.94 17.40
C GLU A 287 18.61 -7.16 17.73
N SER A 288 17.40 -6.96 18.28
CA SER A 288 16.46 -8.05 18.59
C SER A 288 15.84 -8.67 17.35
N MET A 289 15.71 -7.91 16.26
CA MET A 289 15.18 -8.39 14.99
C MET A 289 16.19 -9.14 14.13
N ALA A 290 17.48 -8.87 14.26
CA ALA A 290 18.53 -9.53 13.48
C ALA A 290 18.45 -11.07 13.53
N PRO A 291 18.34 -11.73 14.70
CA PRO A 291 18.18 -13.19 14.77
C PRO A 291 16.85 -13.70 14.22
N VAL A 292 15.78 -12.90 14.28
CA VAL A 292 14.46 -13.24 13.70
C VAL A 292 14.55 -13.30 12.18
N ILE A 293 15.16 -12.27 11.58
CA ILE A 293 15.38 -12.17 10.13
C ILE A 293 16.30 -13.32 9.66
N ALA A 294 17.37 -13.58 10.39
CA ALA A 294 18.28 -14.68 10.08
C ALA A 294 17.57 -16.04 10.12
N TYR A 295 16.73 -16.28 11.12
CA TYR A 295 15.93 -17.50 11.21
C TYR A 295 14.97 -17.63 10.04
N ALA A 296 14.23 -16.57 9.72
CA ALA A 296 13.25 -16.57 8.62
C ALA A 296 13.91 -16.88 7.26
N ARG A 297 15.09 -16.30 7.00
CA ARG A 297 15.84 -16.51 5.74
C ARG A 297 16.61 -17.82 5.69
N GLY A 298 16.86 -18.44 6.81
CA GLY A 298 17.71 -19.63 6.95
C GLY A 298 16.91 -20.87 7.33
N GLU A 299 16.96 -21.23 8.61
CA GLU A 299 16.41 -22.49 9.11
C GLU A 299 14.93 -22.63 8.82
N TYR A 300 14.12 -21.59 9.04
CA TYR A 300 12.68 -21.62 8.77
C TYR A 300 12.37 -21.88 7.28
N ALA A 301 13.05 -21.20 6.38
CA ALA A 301 12.88 -21.39 4.93
C ALA A 301 13.22 -22.85 4.52
N VAL A 302 14.34 -23.37 5.00
CA VAL A 302 14.76 -24.76 4.71
C VAL A 302 13.77 -25.76 5.29
N ASP A 303 13.29 -25.55 6.49
CA ASP A 303 12.35 -26.43 7.15
C ASP A 303 10.95 -26.42 6.52
N LEU A 304 10.51 -25.25 6.04
CA LEU A 304 9.26 -25.15 5.27
C LEU A 304 9.30 -26.00 3.99
N LEU A 305 10.47 -26.04 3.32
CA LEU A 305 10.68 -26.84 2.09
C LEU A 305 10.68 -28.35 2.34
N LYS A 306 10.98 -28.83 3.55
CA LYS A 306 10.87 -30.25 3.91
C LYS A 306 9.42 -30.75 4.01
N GLY A 307 8.47 -29.83 4.07
CA GLY A 307 7.05 -30.13 4.09
C GLY A 307 6.50 -30.46 5.48
N ARG A 308 5.18 -30.65 5.53
CA ARG A 308 4.43 -30.93 6.78
C ARG A 308 4.51 -32.37 7.26
N SER A 309 4.94 -33.28 6.40
CA SER A 309 5.01 -34.73 6.68
C SER A 309 6.22 -35.13 7.52
N ASP A 310 7.23 -34.26 7.68
CA ASP A 310 8.34 -34.49 8.59
C ASP A 310 7.97 -34.02 10.03
N PRO A 311 7.67 -34.94 10.96
CA PRO A 311 7.22 -34.58 12.30
C PRO A 311 8.29 -33.85 13.13
N THR A 312 9.57 -34.20 12.94
CA THR A 312 10.69 -33.59 13.66
C THR A 312 10.86 -32.14 13.26
N THR A 313 10.87 -31.88 11.96
CA THR A 313 10.93 -30.52 11.40
C THR A 313 9.71 -29.69 11.79
N THR A 314 8.53 -30.28 11.71
CA THR A 314 7.28 -29.59 12.11
C THR A 314 7.30 -29.22 13.60
N ALA A 315 7.77 -30.10 14.48
CA ALA A 315 7.86 -29.79 15.90
C ALA A 315 8.85 -28.64 16.18
N ARG A 316 10.01 -28.63 15.53
CA ARG A 316 10.99 -27.53 15.64
C ARG A 316 10.44 -26.19 15.16
N ILE A 317 9.77 -26.17 14.01
CA ILE A 317 9.09 -24.95 13.51
C ILE A 317 8.07 -24.47 14.54
N VAL A 318 7.22 -25.36 15.06
CA VAL A 318 6.16 -25.01 16.03
C VAL A 318 6.78 -24.40 17.29
N ASP A 319 7.84 -24.99 17.83
CA ASP A 319 8.50 -24.50 19.03
C ASP A 319 9.08 -23.09 18.80
N ARG A 320 9.81 -22.90 17.70
CA ARG A 320 10.45 -21.62 17.40
C ARG A 320 9.45 -20.53 17.04
N VAL A 321 8.43 -20.82 16.26
CA VAL A 321 7.37 -19.86 15.92
C VAL A 321 6.57 -19.47 17.17
N THR A 322 6.27 -20.40 18.06
CA THR A 322 5.64 -20.10 19.36
C THR A 322 6.48 -19.13 20.18
N GLU A 323 7.78 -19.37 20.30
CA GLU A 323 8.71 -18.49 21.01
C GLU A 323 8.74 -17.08 20.40
N LEU A 324 8.88 -16.98 19.08
CA LEU A 324 9.01 -15.71 18.38
C LEU A 324 7.71 -14.87 18.40
N THR A 325 6.56 -15.53 18.28
CA THR A 325 5.28 -14.83 18.12
C THR A 325 4.53 -14.61 19.45
N GLY A 326 4.86 -15.38 20.48
CA GLY A 326 4.15 -15.37 21.76
C GLY A 326 2.73 -15.95 21.69
N LEU A 327 2.36 -16.60 20.57
CA LEU A 327 1.05 -17.22 20.39
C LEU A 327 0.92 -18.53 21.17
N ASP A 328 -0.31 -18.93 21.45
CA ASP A 328 -0.61 -20.23 22.05
C ASP A 328 0.00 -21.39 21.25
N LYS A 329 0.75 -22.28 21.92
CA LYS A 329 1.44 -23.39 21.26
C LYS A 329 0.49 -24.35 20.55
N ALA A 330 -0.73 -24.56 21.06
CA ALA A 330 -1.71 -25.44 20.41
C ALA A 330 -2.24 -24.81 19.13
N PHE A 331 -2.42 -23.47 19.11
CA PHE A 331 -2.76 -22.73 17.90
C PHE A 331 -1.63 -22.87 16.85
N VAL A 332 -0.38 -22.57 17.21
CA VAL A 332 0.78 -22.68 16.31
C VAL A 332 0.96 -24.10 15.78
N ARG A 333 0.72 -25.13 16.62
CA ARG A 333 0.77 -26.54 16.22
C ARG A 333 -0.31 -26.89 15.19
N ARG A 334 -1.55 -26.43 15.36
CA ARG A 334 -2.62 -26.62 14.37
C ARG A 334 -2.27 -26.01 13.03
N ALA A 335 -1.65 -24.84 13.04
CA ALA A 335 -1.16 -24.16 11.84
C ALA A 335 0.10 -24.81 11.23
N GLY A 336 0.77 -25.71 11.98
CA GLY A 336 2.08 -26.29 11.59
C GLY A 336 3.17 -25.22 11.47
N GLY A 337 3.09 -24.17 12.29
CA GLY A 337 4.01 -23.03 12.29
C GLY A 337 3.89 -22.10 11.08
N ARG A 338 2.83 -22.24 10.27
CA ARG A 338 2.51 -21.39 9.11
C ARG A 338 1.31 -20.54 9.48
N ILE A 339 1.60 -19.34 10.00
CA ILE A 339 0.57 -18.47 10.59
C ILE A 339 -0.01 -17.57 9.50
N GLU A 340 -1.27 -17.80 9.15
CA GLU A 340 -2.02 -16.92 8.27
C GLU A 340 -2.37 -15.61 8.97
N ILE A 341 -2.28 -14.50 8.26
CA ILE A 341 -2.49 -13.15 8.79
C ILE A 341 -3.88 -13.01 9.42
N GLY A 342 -4.93 -13.43 8.71
CA GLY A 342 -6.29 -13.34 9.23
C GLY A 342 -6.52 -14.17 10.50
N ALA A 343 -5.91 -15.36 10.59
CA ALA A 343 -5.96 -16.19 11.79
C ALA A 343 -5.17 -15.58 12.95
N TYR A 344 -4.00 -14.99 12.67
CA TYR A 344 -3.19 -14.27 13.66
C TYR A 344 -3.94 -13.08 14.26
N LEU A 345 -4.52 -12.23 13.42
CA LEU A 345 -5.23 -11.02 13.86
C LEU A 345 -6.44 -11.33 14.75
N ARG A 346 -7.08 -12.49 14.56
CA ARG A 346 -8.15 -12.97 15.44
C ARG A 346 -7.63 -13.62 16.72
N GLU A 347 -6.46 -14.23 16.70
CA GLU A 347 -5.93 -14.99 17.83
C GLU A 347 -5.20 -14.08 18.83
N VAL A 348 -4.42 -13.11 18.34
CA VAL A 348 -3.50 -12.33 19.17
C VAL A 348 -4.17 -11.56 20.31
N PHE A 349 -5.41 -11.11 20.13
CA PHE A 349 -6.19 -10.38 21.14
C PHE A 349 -7.50 -11.07 21.54
N ARG A 350 -7.63 -12.35 21.22
CA ARG A 350 -8.84 -13.14 21.43
C ARG A 350 -9.33 -13.12 22.90
N GLU A 351 -8.43 -13.26 23.86
CA GLU A 351 -8.78 -13.25 25.29
C GLU A 351 -9.34 -11.91 25.75
N GLN A 352 -9.02 -10.83 25.02
CA GLN A 352 -9.54 -9.48 25.29
C GLN A 352 -10.85 -9.19 24.54
N GLY A 353 -11.38 -10.13 23.77
CA GLY A 353 -12.54 -9.93 22.91
C GLY A 353 -12.30 -8.95 21.76
N LYS A 354 -11.03 -8.82 21.33
CA LYS A 354 -10.59 -7.86 20.31
C LYS A 354 -10.02 -8.56 19.09
N ILE A 355 -9.90 -7.79 18.01
CA ILE A 355 -9.27 -8.18 16.74
C ILE A 355 -8.17 -7.18 16.40
N GLY A 356 -7.06 -7.65 15.86
CA GLY A 356 -5.93 -6.83 15.42
C GLY A 356 -6.13 -6.21 14.05
N SER A 357 -5.35 -5.17 13.74
CA SER A 357 -5.29 -4.54 12.42
C SER A 357 -4.21 -5.17 11.55
N VAL A 358 -4.49 -5.32 10.26
CA VAL A 358 -3.49 -5.76 9.29
C VAL A 358 -2.44 -4.67 9.02
N TYR A 359 -2.81 -3.40 9.22
CA TYR A 359 -1.94 -2.24 8.99
C TYR A 359 -1.00 -1.96 10.17
N ASP A 360 -1.41 -2.21 11.39
CA ASP A 360 -0.54 -2.22 12.57
C ASP A 360 -1.03 -3.29 13.53
N SER A 361 -0.34 -4.42 13.57
CA SER A 361 -0.82 -5.62 14.28
C SER A 361 -0.88 -5.45 15.81
N ASN A 362 -0.43 -4.32 16.35
CA ASN A 362 -0.60 -3.93 17.77
C ASN A 362 -1.77 -2.94 17.98
N VAL A 363 -2.41 -2.47 16.92
CA VAL A 363 -3.68 -1.73 17.00
C VAL A 363 -4.84 -2.73 17.00
N SER A 364 -5.78 -2.57 17.92
CA SER A 364 -6.91 -3.49 18.06
C SER A 364 -8.20 -2.77 18.40
N SER A 365 -9.34 -3.34 18.03
CA SER A 365 -10.68 -2.92 18.45
C SER A 365 -11.50 -4.13 18.92
N PHE A 366 -12.64 -3.88 19.58
CA PHE A 366 -13.56 -4.97 19.92
C PHE A 366 -13.99 -5.72 18.65
N ASP A 367 -14.01 -7.05 18.72
CA ASP A 367 -14.53 -7.89 17.64
C ASP A 367 -16.08 -7.87 17.68
N PRO A 368 -16.76 -7.27 16.69
CA PRO A 368 -18.22 -7.25 16.67
C PRO A 368 -18.85 -8.62 16.38
N PHE A 369 -18.04 -9.60 15.95
CA PHE A 369 -18.48 -10.94 15.58
C PHE A 369 -17.60 -12.05 16.19
N PRO A 370 -17.44 -12.11 17.54
CA PRO A 370 -16.46 -12.99 18.18
C PRO A 370 -16.70 -14.49 17.94
N PHE A 371 -17.92 -14.86 17.55
CA PHE A 371 -18.28 -16.24 17.22
C PHE A 371 -18.17 -16.58 15.73
N SER A 372 -17.82 -15.62 14.88
CA SER A 372 -17.65 -15.87 13.45
C SER A 372 -16.34 -16.62 13.20
N PRO A 373 -16.33 -17.66 12.35
CA PRO A 373 -15.09 -18.34 11.95
C PRO A 373 -14.19 -17.47 11.06
N SER A 374 -14.75 -16.44 10.44
CA SER A 374 -14.03 -15.50 9.58
C SER A 374 -14.20 -14.06 10.06
N GLN A 375 -13.21 -13.20 9.74
CA GLN A 375 -13.33 -11.78 9.98
C GLN A 375 -14.45 -11.19 9.09
N ARG A 376 -15.32 -10.39 9.69
CA ARG A 376 -16.43 -9.70 9.02
C ARG A 376 -16.44 -8.21 9.26
N SER A 377 -15.60 -7.72 10.18
CA SER A 377 -15.44 -6.31 10.48
C SER A 377 -14.42 -5.67 9.54
N SER A 378 -14.52 -4.37 9.39
CA SER A 378 -13.48 -3.52 8.80
C SER A 378 -12.22 -3.55 9.67
N ASP A 379 -11.13 -3.01 9.13
CA ASP A 379 -9.85 -2.97 9.84
C ASP A 379 -9.89 -1.93 10.98
N PRO A 380 -9.46 -2.27 12.21
CA PRO A 380 -9.45 -1.37 13.37
C PRO A 380 -8.77 -0.03 13.14
N LEU A 381 -7.61 -0.02 12.47
CA LEU A 381 -6.86 1.21 12.21
C LEU A 381 -7.61 2.11 11.22
N LEU A 382 -8.06 1.54 10.10
CA LEU A 382 -8.78 2.31 9.07
C LEU A 382 -10.08 2.90 9.60
N GLU A 383 -10.84 2.14 10.38
CA GLU A 383 -12.08 2.62 11.02
C GLU A 383 -11.82 3.83 11.91
N SER A 384 -10.70 3.86 12.63
CA SER A 384 -10.37 4.96 13.53
C SER A 384 -9.94 6.24 12.81
N ILE A 385 -9.31 6.15 11.62
CA ILE A 385 -8.67 7.30 10.97
C ILE A 385 -9.44 7.89 9.78
N ILE A 386 -10.31 7.12 9.10
CA ILE A 386 -10.98 7.59 7.87
C ILE A 386 -11.86 8.82 8.15
N ALA A 387 -12.70 8.77 9.17
CA ALA A 387 -13.64 9.84 9.46
C ALA A 387 -12.94 11.14 9.93
N PRO A 388 -12.03 11.12 10.91
CA PRO A 388 -11.33 12.33 11.34
C PRO A 388 -10.45 12.91 10.21
N THR A 389 -9.76 12.09 9.43
CA THR A 389 -8.94 12.56 8.32
C THR A 389 -9.78 13.19 7.20
N THR A 390 -10.93 12.58 6.87
CA THR A 390 -11.90 13.14 5.91
C THR A 390 -12.39 14.51 6.38
N THR A 391 -12.84 14.60 7.64
CA THR A 391 -13.38 15.83 8.20
C THR A 391 -12.33 16.94 8.22
N ALA A 392 -11.13 16.63 8.68
CA ALA A 392 -10.03 17.60 8.72
C ALA A 392 -9.64 18.10 7.32
N MET A 393 -9.60 17.22 6.33
CA MET A 393 -9.26 17.62 4.94
C MET A 393 -10.34 18.50 4.32
N VAL A 394 -11.61 18.13 4.48
CA VAL A 394 -12.74 18.94 3.99
C VAL A 394 -12.76 20.33 4.63
N ASP A 395 -12.58 20.40 5.96
CA ASP A 395 -12.50 21.68 6.68
C ASP A 395 -11.31 22.53 6.20
N PHE A 396 -10.14 21.92 6.03
CA PHE A 396 -8.96 22.61 5.52
C PHE A 396 -9.19 23.16 4.12
N VAL A 397 -9.67 22.35 3.20
CA VAL A 397 -9.88 22.74 1.80
C VAL A 397 -10.95 23.85 1.69
N THR A 398 -12.07 23.70 2.39
CA THR A 398 -13.21 24.62 2.23
C THR A 398 -13.05 25.88 3.07
N ARG A 399 -12.70 25.76 4.35
CA ARG A 399 -12.63 26.92 5.28
C ARG A 399 -11.29 27.59 5.29
N THR A 400 -10.19 26.83 5.25
CA THR A 400 -8.85 27.41 5.32
C THR A 400 -8.38 27.90 3.96
N VAL A 401 -8.47 27.06 2.91
CA VAL A 401 -8.03 27.44 1.56
C VAL A 401 -9.11 28.24 0.82
N GLY A 402 -10.38 28.08 1.17
CA GLY A 402 -11.49 28.76 0.52
C GLY A 402 -11.89 28.13 -0.82
N TRP A 403 -11.50 26.88 -1.08
CA TRP A 403 -11.90 26.14 -2.26
C TRP A 403 -13.29 25.53 -2.04
N ASN A 404 -14.33 26.32 -2.33
CA ASN A 404 -15.72 25.99 -2.02
C ASN A 404 -16.27 24.95 -3.02
N VAL A 405 -16.05 23.69 -2.71
CA VAL A 405 -16.52 22.55 -3.49
C VAL A 405 -17.80 21.98 -2.90
N ASN A 406 -18.78 21.65 -3.77
CA ASN A 406 -19.97 20.93 -3.37
C ASN A 406 -19.89 19.49 -3.92
N ALA A 407 -19.05 18.68 -3.29
CA ALA A 407 -18.84 17.27 -3.62
C ALA A 407 -18.42 16.51 -2.36
N ARG A 408 -18.60 15.20 -2.38
CA ARG A 408 -18.12 14.32 -1.31
C ARG A 408 -16.61 14.09 -1.46
N TYR A 409 -15.88 14.14 -0.34
CA TYR A 409 -14.48 13.75 -0.27
C TYR A 409 -14.34 12.25 0.04
N TYR A 410 -13.58 11.52 -0.77
CA TYR A 410 -13.31 10.10 -0.58
C TYR A 410 -11.86 9.91 -0.09
N ALA A 411 -11.65 9.95 1.23
CA ALA A 411 -10.32 9.62 1.79
C ALA A 411 -9.91 8.18 1.44
N LEU A 412 -10.87 7.26 1.46
CA LEU A 412 -10.72 5.89 0.98
C LEU A 412 -12.00 5.47 0.22
N SER A 413 -11.84 5.10 -1.06
CA SER A 413 -12.92 4.64 -1.93
C SER A 413 -12.86 3.12 -2.09
N TYR A 414 -13.76 2.42 -1.41
CA TYR A 414 -13.93 0.96 -1.58
C TYR A 414 -14.49 0.62 -2.97
N ASP A 415 -15.22 1.54 -3.60
CA ASP A 415 -15.73 1.36 -4.96
C ASP A 415 -14.59 1.27 -5.98
N VAL A 416 -13.59 2.16 -5.89
CA VAL A 416 -12.39 2.11 -6.72
C VAL A 416 -11.64 0.81 -6.46
N ASN A 417 -11.43 0.46 -5.19
CA ASN A 417 -10.72 -0.75 -4.82
C ASN A 417 -11.41 -2.02 -5.35
N GLY A 418 -12.74 -2.09 -5.21
CA GLY A 418 -13.55 -3.24 -5.67
C GLY A 418 -13.65 -3.36 -7.20
N GLN A 419 -13.52 -2.25 -7.93
CA GLN A 419 -13.57 -2.23 -9.40
C GLN A 419 -12.19 -2.32 -10.06
N TRP A 420 -11.11 -2.32 -9.25
CA TRP A 420 -9.75 -2.35 -9.78
C TRP A 420 -9.46 -3.64 -10.55
N ASP A 421 -8.92 -3.51 -11.74
CA ASP A 421 -8.48 -4.66 -12.54
C ASP A 421 -7.19 -5.24 -11.96
N ARG A 422 -7.35 -6.35 -11.22
CA ARG A 422 -6.23 -7.10 -10.62
C ARG A 422 -5.73 -8.23 -11.52
N ASP A 423 -6.49 -8.59 -12.54
CA ASP A 423 -6.21 -9.75 -13.41
C ASP A 423 -5.36 -9.36 -14.62
N SER A 424 -5.22 -8.05 -14.90
CA SER A 424 -4.32 -7.60 -15.96
C SER A 424 -2.88 -8.01 -15.63
N GLY A 425 -2.21 -8.62 -16.61
CA GLY A 425 -0.84 -9.12 -16.46
C GLY A 425 0.19 -8.08 -16.01
N ALA A 426 -0.17 -6.79 -16.07
CA ALA A 426 0.65 -5.67 -15.60
C ALA A 426 0.88 -5.69 -14.07
N LEU A 427 -0.08 -6.17 -13.28
CA LEU A 427 0.11 -6.32 -11.83
C LEU A 427 1.11 -7.42 -11.51
N ARG A 428 1.19 -8.46 -12.36
CA ARG A 428 2.12 -9.59 -12.21
C ARG A 428 3.58 -9.24 -12.50
N SER A 429 3.85 -8.20 -13.30
CA SER A 429 5.24 -7.79 -13.60
C SER A 429 5.97 -7.17 -12.42
N GLY A 430 5.23 -6.71 -11.39
CA GLY A 430 5.78 -6.08 -10.20
C GLY A 430 6.48 -4.74 -10.46
N ALA A 431 6.53 -3.92 -9.43
CA ALA A 431 7.21 -2.62 -9.49
C ALA A 431 8.75 -2.74 -9.50
N VAL A 432 9.28 -3.92 -9.16
CA VAL A 432 10.74 -4.17 -9.05
C VAL A 432 11.42 -4.12 -10.41
N THR A 433 10.75 -4.53 -11.48
CA THR A 433 11.31 -4.45 -12.84
C THR A 433 11.52 -3.00 -13.25
N ASP A 434 10.48 -2.17 -13.13
CA ASP A 434 10.57 -0.73 -13.44
C ASP A 434 11.58 -0.01 -12.54
N LEU A 435 11.63 -0.38 -11.24
CA LEU A 435 12.64 0.13 -10.31
C LEU A 435 14.06 -0.18 -10.78
N ARG A 436 14.28 -1.43 -11.17
CA ARG A 436 15.59 -1.89 -11.68
C ARG A 436 16.01 -1.14 -12.94
N GLU A 437 15.09 -0.95 -13.88
CA GLU A 437 15.33 -0.25 -15.14
C GLU A 437 15.61 1.24 -14.88
N ALA A 438 14.86 1.90 -14.02
CA ALA A 438 15.09 3.29 -13.65
C ALA A 438 16.45 3.50 -12.96
N VAL A 439 16.80 2.62 -12.01
CA VAL A 439 18.10 2.68 -11.31
C VAL A 439 19.28 2.36 -12.23
N ALA A 440 19.09 1.46 -13.20
CA ALA A 440 20.12 1.14 -14.19
C ALA A 440 20.36 2.31 -15.16
N ALA A 441 19.29 3.00 -15.57
CA ALA A 441 19.36 4.09 -16.53
C ALA A 441 19.94 5.38 -15.92
N ASP A 442 19.78 5.61 -14.62
CA ASP A 442 20.27 6.82 -13.93
C ASP A 442 21.13 6.46 -12.71
N SER A 443 22.45 6.68 -12.84
CA SER A 443 23.41 6.40 -11.76
C SER A 443 23.28 7.34 -10.55
N LYS A 444 22.51 8.41 -10.66
CA LYS A 444 22.26 9.39 -9.56
C LYS A 444 20.94 9.15 -8.85
N LEU A 445 20.00 8.42 -9.47
CA LEU A 445 18.70 8.11 -8.85
C LEU A 445 18.92 7.38 -7.52
N ARG A 446 18.28 7.87 -6.46
CA ARG A 446 18.30 7.27 -5.12
C ARG A 446 16.91 6.78 -4.75
N VAL A 447 16.86 5.63 -4.11
CA VAL A 447 15.63 4.98 -3.69
C VAL A 447 15.73 4.61 -2.21
N LEU A 448 14.81 5.14 -1.43
CA LEU A 448 14.66 4.81 -0.02
C LEU A 448 13.32 4.08 0.18
N ILE A 449 13.40 2.81 0.52
CA ILE A 449 12.24 1.99 0.86
C ILE A 449 12.14 1.95 2.38
N VAL A 450 10.97 2.25 2.91
CA VAL A 450 10.78 2.35 4.37
C VAL A 450 9.54 1.58 4.81
N HIS A 451 9.64 0.91 5.95
CA HIS A 451 8.57 0.09 6.51
C HIS A 451 8.40 0.28 8.01
N GLY A 452 7.20 -0.02 8.51
CA GLY A 452 7.03 -0.34 9.91
C GLY A 452 7.27 -1.82 10.17
N TRP A 453 7.93 -2.14 11.30
CA TRP A 453 8.28 -3.51 11.66
C TRP A 453 7.10 -4.48 11.71
N ASN A 454 5.95 -4.03 12.23
CA ASN A 454 4.78 -4.88 12.47
C ASN A 454 3.63 -4.68 11.46
N ASP A 455 3.96 -4.14 10.28
CA ASP A 455 3.06 -4.09 9.12
C ASP A 455 2.83 -5.51 8.57
N LEU A 456 1.57 -5.94 8.51
CA LEU A 456 1.16 -7.21 7.91
C LEU A 456 0.44 -7.03 6.57
N SER A 457 0.10 -5.78 6.20
CA SER A 457 -0.44 -5.46 4.87
C SER A 457 0.67 -5.49 3.81
N CYS A 458 1.84 -4.92 4.14
CA CYS A 458 3.02 -4.91 3.29
C CYS A 458 4.26 -5.24 4.14
N PRO A 459 4.48 -6.52 4.50
CA PRO A 459 5.57 -6.90 5.38
C PRO A 459 6.94 -6.50 4.83
N PHE A 460 7.77 -5.86 5.66
CA PHE A 460 9.08 -5.31 5.28
C PHE A 460 10.03 -6.33 4.64
N MET A 461 9.94 -7.59 5.08
CA MET A 461 10.80 -8.66 4.58
C MET A 461 10.64 -8.91 3.08
N GLY A 462 9.44 -8.64 2.52
CA GLY A 462 9.19 -8.70 1.08
C GLY A 462 10.06 -7.72 0.29
N SER A 463 10.20 -6.48 0.78
CA SER A 463 11.08 -5.48 0.16
C SER A 463 12.56 -5.82 0.31
N ILE A 464 12.98 -6.35 1.47
CA ILE A 464 14.35 -6.83 1.66
C ILE A 464 14.68 -7.92 0.63
N LEU A 465 13.84 -8.94 0.52
CA LEU A 465 14.06 -10.03 -0.44
C LEU A 465 14.08 -9.53 -1.89
N ALA A 466 13.18 -8.58 -2.24
CA ALA A 466 13.13 -8.01 -3.58
C ALA A 466 14.40 -7.22 -3.92
N VAL A 467 14.89 -6.40 -3.01
CA VAL A 467 16.13 -5.61 -3.21
C VAL A 467 17.37 -6.51 -3.25
N ASP A 468 17.43 -7.53 -2.41
CA ASP A 468 18.55 -8.49 -2.39
C ASP A 468 18.68 -9.30 -3.70
N GLN A 469 17.59 -9.43 -4.47
CA GLN A 469 17.61 -10.07 -5.78
C GLN A 469 17.93 -9.11 -6.93
N MET A 470 18.07 -7.80 -6.66
CA MET A 470 18.46 -6.84 -7.68
C MET A 470 19.97 -6.95 -7.98
N PRO A 471 20.40 -6.83 -9.24
CA PRO A 471 21.83 -6.75 -9.55
C PRO A 471 22.43 -5.47 -8.92
N VAL A 472 23.67 -5.58 -8.49
CA VAL A 472 24.43 -4.41 -8.01
C VAL A 472 24.72 -3.49 -9.20
N MET A 473 24.20 -2.26 -9.16
CA MET A 473 24.32 -1.26 -10.21
C MET A 473 25.05 -0.02 -9.71
N GLY A 474 26.37 -0.12 -9.62
CA GLY A 474 27.24 0.94 -9.07
C GLY A 474 27.23 0.97 -7.55
N ASP A 475 26.98 2.15 -6.93
CA ASP A 475 26.89 2.29 -5.48
C ASP A 475 25.65 1.58 -4.92
N PRO A 476 25.81 0.49 -4.14
CA PRO A 476 24.68 -0.27 -3.61
C PRO A 476 23.83 0.55 -2.61
N SER A 477 24.37 1.62 -2.03
CA SER A 477 23.65 2.48 -1.09
C SER A 477 22.57 3.34 -1.78
N ARG A 478 22.49 3.31 -3.14
CA ARG A 478 21.48 4.04 -3.87
C ARG A 478 20.07 3.47 -3.70
N VAL A 479 19.96 2.18 -3.42
CA VAL A 479 18.70 1.52 -3.07
C VAL A 479 18.85 0.97 -1.67
N SER A 480 18.07 1.44 -0.75
CA SER A 480 18.15 1.04 0.67
C SER A 480 16.78 0.78 1.26
N VAL A 481 16.72 -0.20 2.17
CA VAL A 481 15.53 -0.51 2.97
C VAL A 481 15.80 -0.08 4.40
N ARG A 482 14.80 0.52 5.06
CA ARG A 482 14.85 0.93 6.48
C ARG A 482 13.54 0.57 7.15
N GLU A 483 13.63 0.14 8.38
CA GLU A 483 12.48 -0.23 9.20
C GLU A 483 12.40 0.64 10.46
N TYR A 484 11.17 0.96 10.87
CA TYR A 484 10.87 1.80 12.02
C TYR A 484 9.85 1.13 12.94
N PRO A 485 9.83 1.44 14.24
CA PRO A 485 8.75 1.00 15.12
C PRO A 485 7.37 1.43 14.59
N GLY A 486 6.43 0.49 14.55
CA GLY A 486 5.06 0.71 14.07
C GLY A 486 4.69 -0.19 12.91
N GLY A 487 3.48 0.01 12.40
CA GLY A 487 2.91 -0.71 11.26
C GLY A 487 3.01 0.06 9.95
N HIS A 488 2.01 -0.10 9.10
CA HIS A 488 1.93 0.48 7.75
C HIS A 488 2.08 2.00 7.75
N MET A 489 1.44 2.66 8.69
CA MET A 489 1.51 4.11 8.93
C MET A 489 2.43 4.42 10.13
N PHE A 490 3.64 3.82 10.16
CA PHE A 490 4.60 3.98 11.25
C PHE A 490 4.93 5.45 11.56
N TYR A 491 4.80 6.34 10.60
CA TYR A 491 4.97 7.79 10.74
C TYR A 491 3.91 8.46 11.64
N SER A 492 2.86 7.76 12.04
CA SER A 492 1.94 8.23 13.10
C SER A 492 2.62 8.30 14.46
N ARG A 493 3.72 7.56 14.64
CA ARG A 493 4.53 7.57 15.86
C ARG A 493 5.60 8.66 15.78
N PRO A 494 5.68 9.57 16.77
CA PRO A 494 6.58 10.73 16.71
C PRO A 494 8.05 10.38 16.44
N ASP A 495 8.58 9.36 17.10
CA ASP A 495 9.99 8.97 16.97
C ASP A 495 10.28 8.37 15.59
N SER A 496 9.36 7.54 15.06
CA SER A 496 9.48 6.95 13.73
C SER A 496 9.32 8.02 12.63
N GLN A 497 8.43 8.99 12.83
CA GLN A 497 8.29 10.13 11.93
C GLN A 497 9.56 10.99 11.90
N ALA A 498 10.17 11.25 13.06
CA ALA A 498 11.41 12.01 13.15
C ALA A 498 12.59 11.28 12.49
N ALA A 499 12.68 9.96 12.68
CA ALA A 499 13.70 9.12 12.05
C ALA A 499 13.54 9.08 10.52
N LEU A 500 12.32 8.85 10.02
CA LEU A 500 11.99 8.93 8.60
C LEU A 500 12.43 10.27 7.99
N ARG A 501 12.04 11.38 8.64
CA ARG A 501 12.39 12.72 8.17
C ARG A 501 13.91 12.91 8.06
N LYS A 502 14.68 12.43 9.07
CA LYS A 502 16.14 12.49 9.08
C LYS A 502 16.74 11.72 7.89
N ASP A 503 16.28 10.50 7.65
CA ASP A 503 16.82 9.65 6.59
C ASP A 503 16.50 10.22 5.20
N VAL A 504 15.30 10.77 5.02
CA VAL A 504 14.91 11.44 3.78
C VAL A 504 15.72 12.72 3.57
N GLN A 505 15.92 13.56 4.58
CA GLN A 505 16.80 14.74 4.47
C GLN A 505 18.22 14.34 4.04
N ALA A 506 18.76 13.26 4.60
CA ALA A 506 20.09 12.74 4.21
C ALA A 506 20.12 12.28 2.75
N MET A 507 19.02 11.73 2.22
CA MET A 507 18.89 11.35 0.81
C MET A 507 18.88 12.60 -0.07
N TYR A 508 18.11 13.64 0.27
CA TYR A 508 18.02 14.90 -0.50
C TYR A 508 19.33 15.69 -0.50
N ALA A 509 20.12 15.62 0.57
CA ALA A 509 21.41 16.30 0.67
C ALA A 509 22.51 15.72 -0.22
N LYS A 510 22.31 14.50 -0.76
CA LYS A 510 23.30 13.81 -1.63
C LYS A 510 23.17 14.19 -3.12
N HIS A 511 22.33 15.18 -3.45
CA HIS A 511 22.07 15.67 -4.83
C HIS A 511 22.53 17.08 -5.07
#